data_11de22290fb18aacd4b324c6766f5202
#
_entry.id   11de22290fb18aacd4b324c6766f5202
#
_cell.length_a   1.000
_cell.length_b   1.000
_cell.length_c   1.000
_cell.angle_alpha   90.00
_cell.angle_beta   90.00
_cell.angle_gamma   90.00
#
_symmetry.space_group_name_H-M   'P 1'
#
loop_
_entity.id
_entity.type
_entity.pdbx_description
1 polymer ?
#
loop_
_entity_poly.entity_id
_entity_poly.type
_entity_poly.pdbx_seq_one_letter_code
_entity_poly.pdbx_strand_id
1 'polypeptide(L)'
;MQTVMGRLPGDEKRCAIDMLIEEEVDCGSYLRRLITYASEPGSRVPAYLLVPKKALMGDARKTAAVLCLHGTDDVVGHGTVVGLGGKANRQYASELAERGYVTLAPNYPRLARYQPDLKALGWESGTLKAVWDNMRGLDLLDSLPFVKVGAYGAIGHSLGGHNAVYTSVFDGRIKAVVSSCGLDSYLDYFGGDEKVWMPEKGWTQTRYMPKLAGYRNRLEEIPFDFHELIGALAPRHVLIIAPVRDHNFKAESVDRIAAAAGQVYHLFGHPERLRVEHPDCDHDFPKEMRQAGYELFDTVLRAAGGDARSIHARGSDRSNRDGGTEANSRP
;
A
#
# COMPACT_ATOMS: atom_id res chain seq x y z
N MET A 1 -7.98 -0.41 -18.07
CA MET A 1 -6.60 -0.62 -17.60
C MET A 1 -5.76 -1.46 -18.58
N GLN A 2 -6.21 -2.61 -19.09
CA GLN A 2 -5.39 -3.47 -19.97
C GLN A 2 -4.91 -2.77 -21.27
N THR A 3 -5.71 -1.88 -21.85
CA THR A 3 -5.34 -1.09 -23.04
C THR A 3 -4.15 -0.18 -22.80
N VAL A 4 -3.97 0.30 -21.57
CA VAL A 4 -2.89 1.22 -21.18
C VAL A 4 -1.70 0.50 -20.57
N MET A 5 -1.95 -0.39 -19.61
CA MET A 5 -0.90 -1.04 -18.82
C MET A 5 -0.35 -2.31 -19.47
N GLY A 6 -1.13 -2.93 -20.38
CA GLY A 6 -0.91 -4.29 -20.85
C GLY A 6 -1.78 -5.30 -20.09
N ARG A 7 -1.77 -6.54 -20.55
CA ARG A 7 -2.53 -7.63 -19.92
C ARG A 7 -1.78 -8.18 -18.72
N LEU A 8 -2.45 -8.25 -17.57
CA LEU A 8 -1.93 -9.01 -16.43
C LEU A 8 -1.90 -10.50 -16.81
N PRO A 9 -0.74 -11.17 -16.66
CA PRO A 9 -0.65 -12.60 -16.96
C PRO A 9 -1.42 -13.45 -15.96
N GLY A 10 -1.78 -14.65 -16.38
CA GLY A 10 -2.37 -15.66 -15.52
C GLY A 10 -1.32 -16.59 -14.88
N ASP A 11 -1.77 -17.82 -14.58
CA ASP A 11 -0.93 -18.82 -13.93
C ASP A 11 0.22 -19.31 -14.80
N GLU A 12 0.16 -19.10 -16.09
CA GLU A 12 1.20 -19.47 -17.05
C GLU A 12 2.55 -18.80 -16.79
N LYS A 13 2.55 -17.63 -16.13
CA LYS A 13 3.79 -16.95 -15.70
C LYS A 13 4.20 -17.25 -14.27
N ARG A 14 3.39 -17.99 -13.50
CA ARG A 14 3.75 -18.37 -12.15
C ARG A 14 4.82 -19.45 -12.15
N CYS A 15 5.81 -19.31 -11.28
CA CYS A 15 6.85 -20.30 -11.01
C CYS A 15 7.03 -20.43 -9.50
N ALA A 16 7.84 -21.38 -9.05
CA ALA A 16 8.25 -21.46 -7.65
C ALA A 16 8.86 -20.13 -7.21
N ILE A 17 8.55 -19.68 -6.01
CA ILE A 17 9.04 -18.39 -5.46
C ILE A 17 10.57 -18.39 -5.34
N ASP A 18 11.17 -19.52 -4.96
CA ASP A 18 12.62 -19.73 -4.90
C ASP A 18 13.35 -18.52 -4.27
N MET A 19 13.00 -18.22 -3.01
CA MET A 19 13.62 -17.12 -2.27
C MET A 19 15.08 -17.46 -1.91
N LEU A 20 15.97 -16.53 -2.22
CA LEU A 20 17.39 -16.58 -1.81
C LEU A 20 17.68 -15.44 -0.85
N ILE A 21 18.39 -15.70 0.23
CA ILE A 21 18.88 -14.67 1.15
C ILE A 21 20.32 -14.36 0.73
N GLU A 22 20.57 -13.11 0.38
CA GLU A 22 21.89 -12.62 -0.05
C GLU A 22 22.65 -11.99 1.11
N GLU A 23 21.94 -11.36 2.05
CA GLU A 23 22.51 -10.71 3.23
C GLU A 23 21.52 -10.77 4.38
N GLU A 24 21.98 -10.95 5.60
CA GLU A 24 21.19 -10.81 6.82
C GLU A 24 21.93 -9.92 7.81
N VAL A 25 21.23 -8.91 8.33
CA VAL A 25 21.73 -7.95 9.31
C VAL A 25 20.82 -7.93 10.53
N ASP A 26 21.42 -8.05 11.71
CA ASP A 26 20.72 -7.88 12.99
C ASP A 26 20.52 -6.38 13.28
N CYS A 27 19.27 -5.95 13.28
CA CYS A 27 18.86 -4.56 13.56
C CYS A 27 18.24 -4.41 14.98
N GLY A 28 18.61 -5.27 15.93
CA GLY A 28 18.13 -5.22 17.31
C GLY A 28 16.79 -5.94 17.47
N SER A 29 15.66 -5.29 17.19
CA SER A 29 14.31 -5.89 17.35
C SER A 29 13.89 -6.77 16.18
N TYR A 30 14.53 -6.66 15.01
CA TYR A 30 14.23 -7.42 13.79
C TYR A 30 15.53 -7.82 13.05
N LEU A 31 15.38 -8.79 12.14
CA LEU A 31 16.40 -9.13 11.15
C LEU A 31 16.03 -8.45 9.83
N ARG A 32 16.98 -7.76 9.21
CA ARG A 32 16.85 -7.23 7.84
C ARG A 32 17.57 -8.17 6.89
N ARG A 33 16.82 -8.73 5.94
CA ARG A 33 17.34 -9.64 4.92
C ARG A 33 17.30 -8.96 3.56
N LEU A 34 18.40 -8.87 2.86
CA LEU A 34 18.40 -8.65 1.43
C LEU A 34 18.13 -10.00 0.77
N ILE A 35 17.09 -10.06 -0.02
CA ILE A 35 16.64 -11.29 -0.67
C ILE A 35 16.45 -11.08 -2.17
N THR A 36 16.41 -12.17 -2.92
CA THR A 36 15.75 -12.21 -4.23
C THR A 36 14.71 -13.31 -4.25
N TYR A 37 13.64 -13.11 -5.03
CA TYR A 37 12.62 -14.12 -5.27
C TYR A 37 12.22 -14.15 -6.76
N ALA A 38 11.86 -15.33 -7.27
CA ALA A 38 11.41 -15.48 -8.64
C ALA A 38 9.95 -15.01 -8.78
N SER A 39 9.72 -13.97 -9.60
CA SER A 39 8.36 -13.50 -9.89
C SER A 39 7.77 -14.20 -11.12
N GLU A 40 8.62 -14.58 -12.05
CA GLU A 40 8.30 -15.33 -13.27
C GLU A 40 9.57 -16.03 -13.78
N PRO A 41 9.48 -16.99 -14.73
CA PRO A 41 10.66 -17.58 -15.33
C PRO A 41 11.60 -16.53 -15.94
N GLY A 42 12.87 -16.57 -15.54
CA GLY A 42 13.90 -15.64 -16.00
C GLY A 42 13.90 -14.26 -15.34
N SER A 43 13.04 -14.00 -14.32
CA SER A 43 13.03 -12.73 -13.60
C SER A 43 13.03 -12.93 -12.08
N ARG A 44 14.04 -12.40 -11.43
CA ARG A 44 14.16 -12.35 -9.96
C ARG A 44 14.06 -10.92 -9.47
N VAL A 45 13.29 -10.71 -8.43
CA VAL A 45 13.04 -9.41 -7.82
C VAL A 45 13.92 -9.25 -6.59
N PRO A 46 14.81 -8.25 -6.55
CA PRO A 46 15.51 -7.89 -5.32
C PRO A 46 14.52 -7.25 -4.34
N ALA A 47 14.59 -7.65 -3.06
CA ALA A 47 13.71 -7.09 -2.03
C ALA A 47 14.41 -7.08 -0.67
N TYR A 48 13.97 -6.18 0.22
CA TYR A 48 14.26 -6.32 1.64
C TYR A 48 13.08 -7.01 2.33
N LEU A 49 13.37 -8.06 3.09
CA LEU A 49 12.44 -8.74 4.00
C LEU A 49 12.89 -8.46 5.44
N LEU A 50 12.07 -7.74 6.20
CA LEU A 50 12.35 -7.45 7.59
C LEU A 50 11.44 -8.32 8.47
N VAL A 51 12.08 -9.09 9.35
CA VAL A 51 11.39 -10.07 10.19
C VAL A 51 11.62 -9.74 11.66
N PRO A 52 10.56 -9.33 12.40
CA PRO A 52 10.67 -9.14 13.83
C PRO A 52 11.17 -10.42 14.52
N LYS A 53 12.15 -10.32 15.41
CA LYS A 53 12.71 -11.50 16.10
C LYS A 53 11.65 -12.28 16.87
N LYS A 54 10.64 -11.59 17.42
CA LYS A 54 9.49 -12.24 18.09
C LYS A 54 8.71 -13.17 17.17
N ALA A 55 8.60 -12.84 15.86
CA ALA A 55 7.94 -13.71 14.90
C ALA A 55 8.68 -15.04 14.68
N LEU A 56 9.99 -15.06 14.88
CA LEU A 56 10.86 -16.24 14.72
C LEU A 56 10.90 -17.14 15.97
N MET A 57 10.46 -16.63 17.14
CA MET A 57 10.52 -17.37 18.41
C MET A 57 9.40 -18.41 18.56
N GLY A 58 8.57 -18.62 17.53
CA GLY A 58 7.57 -19.69 17.56
C GLY A 58 6.36 -19.40 18.43
N ASP A 59 6.05 -18.13 18.73
CA ASP A 59 4.77 -17.77 19.33
C ASP A 59 3.64 -18.24 18.41
N ALA A 60 2.62 -18.88 18.97
CA ALA A 60 1.51 -19.50 18.22
C ALA A 60 0.72 -18.49 17.35
N ARG A 61 0.96 -17.19 17.53
CA ARG A 61 0.32 -16.11 16.78
C ARG A 61 1.15 -15.72 15.57
N LYS A 62 0.62 -15.97 14.39
CA LYS A 62 1.20 -15.50 13.15
C LYS A 62 1.20 -13.98 13.07
N THR A 63 2.28 -13.42 12.54
CA THR A 63 2.53 -11.97 12.47
C THR A 63 1.90 -11.37 11.21
N ALA A 64 1.22 -10.24 11.34
CA ALA A 64 0.73 -9.48 10.19
C ALA A 64 1.88 -8.94 9.35
N ALA A 65 1.65 -8.81 8.04
CA ALA A 65 2.68 -8.32 7.13
C ALA A 65 2.21 -7.12 6.28
N VAL A 66 3.20 -6.30 5.88
CA VAL A 66 2.96 -5.08 5.10
C VAL A 66 3.94 -5.04 3.92
N LEU A 67 3.39 -4.77 2.73
CA LEU A 67 4.15 -4.47 1.53
C LEU A 67 4.54 -2.97 1.57
N CYS A 68 5.84 -2.68 1.54
CA CYS A 68 6.40 -1.34 1.69
C CYS A 68 7.07 -0.90 0.39
N LEU A 69 6.42 0.00 -0.35
CA LEU A 69 6.78 0.34 -1.71
C LEU A 69 7.50 1.68 -1.78
N HIS A 70 8.69 1.71 -2.39
CA HIS A 70 9.53 2.89 -2.46
C HIS A 70 9.12 3.87 -3.55
N GLY A 71 9.46 5.14 -3.37
CA GLY A 71 9.31 6.19 -4.38
C GLY A 71 10.34 6.05 -5.52
N THR A 72 10.27 6.96 -6.50
CA THR A 72 11.26 7.02 -7.56
C THR A 72 12.64 7.35 -7.00
N ASP A 73 13.55 6.41 -7.07
CA ASP A 73 14.95 6.55 -6.68
C ASP A 73 15.82 5.65 -7.57
N ASP A 74 16.66 6.27 -8.41
CA ASP A 74 17.48 5.55 -9.39
C ASP A 74 18.78 4.99 -8.78
N VAL A 75 19.11 5.33 -7.53
CA VAL A 75 20.36 4.96 -6.87
C VAL A 75 20.14 3.96 -5.74
N VAL A 76 19.29 4.30 -4.78
CA VAL A 76 19.07 3.53 -3.55
C VAL A 76 17.87 2.57 -3.71
N GLY A 77 16.86 2.98 -4.48
CA GLY A 77 15.66 2.17 -4.73
C GLY A 77 14.95 1.77 -3.43
N HIS A 78 14.68 0.47 -3.28
CA HIS A 78 14.01 -0.09 -2.10
C HIS A 78 14.81 0.05 -0.79
N GLY A 79 16.10 0.35 -0.86
CA GLY A 79 16.91 0.67 0.32
C GLY A 79 16.42 1.90 1.08
N THR A 80 15.73 2.82 0.40
CA THR A 80 15.17 4.04 1.03
C THR A 80 14.16 3.70 2.12
N VAL A 81 13.32 2.69 1.91
CA VAL A 81 12.24 2.34 2.85
C VAL A 81 12.72 1.53 4.05
N VAL A 82 13.97 1.06 4.01
CA VAL A 82 14.63 0.37 5.11
C VAL A 82 15.73 1.21 5.78
N GLY A 83 15.80 2.51 5.46
CA GLY A 83 16.73 3.44 6.11
C GLY A 83 18.18 3.36 5.62
N LEU A 84 18.45 2.81 4.42
CA LEU A 84 19.80 2.67 3.85
C LEU A 84 20.20 3.84 2.94
N GLY A 85 19.56 5.00 3.11
CA GLY A 85 19.85 6.21 2.34
C GLY A 85 18.63 6.80 1.65
N GLY A 86 18.84 7.71 0.71
CA GLY A 86 17.78 8.46 0.04
C GLY A 86 17.24 9.62 0.87
N LYS A 87 16.03 10.08 0.57
CA LYS A 87 15.39 11.19 1.28
C LYS A 87 14.94 10.79 2.68
N ALA A 88 14.93 11.74 3.61
CA ALA A 88 14.34 11.55 4.94
C ALA A 88 12.85 11.17 4.86
N ASN A 89 12.29 10.68 5.96
CA ASN A 89 10.88 10.32 6.08
C ASN A 89 10.42 9.17 5.14
N ARG A 90 11.34 8.28 4.76
CA ARG A 90 11.04 7.15 3.84
C ARG A 90 11.19 5.76 4.47
N GLN A 91 11.72 5.66 5.69
CA GLN A 91 12.09 4.40 6.35
C GLN A 91 10.91 3.63 6.97
N TYR A 92 9.72 3.72 6.39
CA TYR A 92 8.50 3.14 6.96
C TYR A 92 8.51 1.61 7.03
N ALA A 93 9.34 0.91 6.25
CA ALA A 93 9.49 -0.54 6.38
C ALA A 93 10.23 -0.92 7.67
N SER A 94 11.29 -0.18 8.03
CA SER A 94 12.01 -0.36 9.29
C SER A 94 11.13 0.00 10.49
N GLU A 95 10.44 1.15 10.44
CA GLU A 95 9.55 1.59 11.52
C GLU A 95 8.40 0.57 11.77
N LEU A 96 7.84 -0.03 10.71
CA LEU A 96 6.83 -1.08 10.84
C LEU A 96 7.43 -2.39 11.38
N ALA A 97 8.67 -2.75 11.00
CA ALA A 97 9.34 -3.92 11.56
C ALA A 97 9.63 -3.76 13.05
N GLU A 98 10.07 -2.57 13.49
CA GLU A 98 10.22 -2.22 14.92
C GLU A 98 8.88 -2.32 15.66
N ARG A 99 7.79 -1.93 15.00
CA ARG A 99 6.41 -2.04 15.53
C ARG A 99 5.91 -3.51 15.55
N GLY A 100 6.66 -4.45 14.97
CA GLY A 100 6.39 -5.89 15.01
C GLY A 100 5.63 -6.44 13.81
N TYR A 101 5.63 -5.76 12.68
CA TYR A 101 5.16 -6.29 11.40
C TYR A 101 6.27 -6.97 10.64
N VAL A 102 5.97 -8.05 9.92
CA VAL A 102 6.84 -8.50 8.83
C VAL A 102 6.67 -7.50 7.69
N THR A 103 7.77 -6.98 7.14
CA THR A 103 7.70 -6.07 6.01
C THR A 103 8.46 -6.62 4.81
N LEU A 104 7.86 -6.47 3.62
CA LEU A 104 8.48 -6.79 2.35
C LEU A 104 8.59 -5.53 1.49
N ALA A 105 9.78 -5.20 1.06
CA ALA A 105 10.08 -4.04 0.25
C ALA A 105 10.74 -4.44 -1.08
N PRO A 106 9.95 -4.80 -2.12
CA PRO A 106 10.49 -5.12 -3.44
C PRO A 106 11.08 -3.88 -4.13
N ASN A 107 12.11 -4.07 -4.94
CA ASN A 107 12.59 -3.02 -5.81
C ASN A 107 11.65 -2.87 -7.02
N TYR A 108 11.38 -1.63 -7.40
CA TYR A 108 10.58 -1.32 -8.57
C TYR A 108 11.39 -1.56 -9.85
N PRO A 109 10.80 -2.19 -10.89
CA PRO A 109 11.52 -2.48 -12.14
C PRO A 109 12.01 -1.20 -12.82
N ARG A 110 13.22 -1.26 -13.38
CA ARG A 110 13.94 -0.17 -14.03
C ARG A 110 14.31 1.00 -13.10
N LEU A 111 14.41 0.72 -11.79
CA LEU A 111 15.00 1.62 -10.82
C LEU A 111 16.18 0.93 -10.11
N ALA A 112 17.17 1.71 -9.72
CA ALA A 112 18.36 1.26 -9.01
C ALA A 112 18.97 -0.01 -9.64
N ARG A 113 19.19 -1.05 -8.84
CA ARG A 113 19.83 -2.30 -9.30
C ARG A 113 18.89 -3.28 -10.01
N TYR A 114 17.59 -3.02 -10.07
CA TYR A 114 16.63 -3.92 -10.70
C TYR A 114 16.27 -3.46 -12.12
N GLN A 115 16.92 -4.08 -13.12
CA GLN A 115 16.83 -3.69 -14.53
C GLN A 115 16.33 -4.87 -15.40
N PRO A 116 15.08 -5.36 -15.19
CA PRO A 116 14.54 -6.42 -16.04
C PRO A 116 14.33 -5.92 -17.48
N ASP A 117 14.60 -6.79 -18.45
CA ASP A 117 14.21 -6.54 -19.85
C ASP A 117 12.70 -6.75 -20.00
N LEU A 118 11.94 -5.67 -19.85
CA LEU A 118 10.49 -5.70 -19.93
C LEU A 118 10.00 -6.30 -21.26
N LYS A 119 10.67 -5.95 -22.38
CA LYS A 119 10.28 -6.42 -23.71
C LYS A 119 10.52 -7.91 -23.88
N ALA A 120 11.69 -8.41 -23.49
CA ALA A 120 12.01 -9.84 -23.55
C ALA A 120 11.09 -10.68 -22.66
N LEU A 121 10.66 -10.11 -21.50
CA LEU A 121 9.71 -10.74 -20.59
C LEU A 121 8.23 -10.54 -21.03
N GLY A 122 7.96 -9.82 -22.11
CA GLY A 122 6.60 -9.59 -22.64
C GLY A 122 5.77 -8.56 -21.86
N TRP A 123 6.40 -7.63 -21.11
CA TRP A 123 5.73 -6.57 -20.39
C TRP A 123 5.62 -5.29 -21.20
N GLU A 124 4.43 -4.71 -21.22
CA GLU A 124 4.15 -3.45 -21.92
C GLU A 124 4.34 -2.21 -21.05
N SER A 125 4.42 -2.39 -19.74
CA SER A 125 4.63 -1.29 -18.77
C SER A 125 5.40 -1.75 -17.54
N GLY A 126 6.26 -0.89 -17.01
CA GLY A 126 6.96 -1.15 -15.75
C GLY A 126 6.01 -1.16 -14.56
N THR A 127 4.93 -0.35 -14.59
CA THR A 127 3.92 -0.35 -13.54
C THR A 127 3.22 -1.70 -13.43
N LEU A 128 2.83 -2.33 -14.55
CA LEU A 128 2.19 -3.65 -14.49
C LEU A 128 3.18 -4.74 -14.04
N LYS A 129 4.46 -4.65 -14.49
CA LYS A 129 5.52 -5.54 -14.00
C LYS A 129 5.70 -5.41 -12.49
N ALA A 130 5.70 -4.17 -11.95
CA ALA A 130 5.79 -3.93 -10.52
C ALA A 130 4.59 -4.51 -9.76
N VAL A 131 3.37 -4.36 -10.29
CA VAL A 131 2.17 -5.00 -9.72
C VAL A 131 2.32 -6.51 -9.66
N TRP A 132 2.78 -7.13 -10.75
CA TRP A 132 3.04 -8.56 -10.79
C TRP A 132 4.08 -8.98 -9.75
N ASP A 133 5.21 -8.28 -9.70
CA ASP A 133 6.29 -8.55 -8.74
C ASP A 133 5.79 -8.46 -7.29
N ASN A 134 4.97 -7.46 -6.99
CA ASN A 134 4.35 -7.29 -5.68
C ASN A 134 3.38 -8.42 -5.34
N MET A 135 2.53 -8.86 -6.29
CA MET A 135 1.64 -10.01 -6.10
C MET A 135 2.44 -11.29 -5.80
N ARG A 136 3.55 -11.51 -6.52
CA ARG A 136 4.47 -12.61 -6.25
C ARG A 136 5.18 -12.46 -4.90
N GLY A 137 5.46 -11.22 -4.50
CA GLY A 137 5.92 -10.90 -3.14
C GLY A 137 4.90 -11.26 -2.06
N LEU A 138 3.59 -11.09 -2.31
CA LEU A 138 2.55 -11.57 -1.41
C LEU A 138 2.48 -13.10 -1.38
N ASP A 139 2.72 -13.80 -2.50
CA ASP A 139 2.86 -15.27 -2.52
C ASP A 139 4.06 -15.73 -1.69
N LEU A 140 5.18 -14.98 -1.72
CA LEU A 140 6.31 -15.21 -0.83
C LEU A 140 5.89 -15.07 0.64
N LEU A 141 5.18 -14.01 1.00
CA LEU A 141 4.70 -13.82 2.37
C LEU A 141 3.76 -14.94 2.81
N ASP A 142 2.88 -15.44 1.92
CA ASP A 142 2.01 -16.59 2.20
C ASP A 142 2.80 -17.87 2.51
N SER A 143 4.00 -18.03 1.94
CA SER A 143 4.86 -19.20 2.15
C SER A 143 5.63 -19.20 3.48
N LEU A 144 5.72 -18.04 4.16
CA LEU A 144 6.48 -17.92 5.39
C LEU A 144 5.67 -18.41 6.60
N PRO A 145 6.19 -19.37 7.39
CA PRO A 145 5.41 -20.04 8.44
C PRO A 145 4.94 -19.12 9.57
N PHE A 146 5.64 -18.00 9.79
CA PHE A 146 5.37 -17.02 10.82
C PHE A 146 4.45 -15.86 10.37
N VAL A 147 4.06 -15.83 9.08
CA VAL A 147 3.21 -14.77 8.53
C VAL A 147 1.73 -15.15 8.57
N LYS A 148 0.88 -14.20 8.95
CA LYS A 148 -0.58 -14.33 8.86
C LYS A 148 -1.02 -14.17 7.41
N VAL A 149 -1.45 -15.26 6.80
CA VAL A 149 -1.83 -15.34 5.38
C VAL A 149 -3.11 -14.57 5.08
N GLY A 150 -3.16 -13.92 3.91
CA GLY A 150 -4.38 -13.39 3.30
C GLY A 150 -4.90 -12.05 3.86
N ALA A 151 -4.15 -11.41 4.76
CA ALA A 151 -4.53 -10.10 5.31
C ALA A 151 -3.30 -9.19 5.42
N TYR A 152 -3.03 -8.45 4.35
CA TYR A 152 -1.85 -7.60 4.23
C TYR A 152 -2.19 -6.11 4.24
N GLY A 153 -1.21 -5.30 4.64
CA GLY A 153 -1.19 -3.87 4.37
C GLY A 153 -0.32 -3.56 3.15
N ALA A 154 -0.56 -2.43 2.51
CA ALA A 154 0.34 -1.84 1.54
C ALA A 154 0.55 -0.36 1.86
N ILE A 155 1.79 0.09 1.86
CA ILE A 155 2.18 1.46 2.15
C ILE A 155 3.24 1.94 1.18
N GLY A 156 3.14 3.19 0.75
CA GLY A 156 4.16 3.80 -0.07
C GLY A 156 4.04 5.30 -0.17
N HIS A 157 5.12 5.92 -0.65
CA HIS A 157 5.19 7.34 -0.91
C HIS A 157 5.54 7.58 -2.38
N SER A 158 4.93 8.62 -2.98
CA SER A 158 5.15 8.99 -4.38
C SER A 158 4.85 7.81 -5.31
N LEU A 159 5.75 7.36 -6.17
CA LEU A 159 5.62 6.14 -6.96
C LEU A 159 5.20 4.92 -6.10
N GLY A 160 5.71 4.82 -4.87
CA GLY A 160 5.31 3.76 -3.94
C GLY A 160 3.85 3.83 -3.53
N GLY A 161 3.33 5.05 -3.28
CA GLY A 161 1.91 5.29 -3.00
C GLY A 161 1.02 4.96 -4.18
N HIS A 162 1.43 5.38 -5.38
CA HIS A 162 0.84 5.02 -6.66
C HIS A 162 0.78 3.48 -6.84
N ASN A 163 1.91 2.80 -6.62
CA ASN A 163 2.01 1.36 -6.79
C ASN A 163 1.26 0.57 -5.72
N ALA A 164 1.11 1.10 -4.50
CA ALA A 164 0.27 0.51 -3.45
C ALA A 164 -1.20 0.45 -3.87
N VAL A 165 -1.71 1.53 -4.49
CA VAL A 165 -3.08 1.56 -5.03
C VAL A 165 -3.23 0.56 -6.15
N TYR A 166 -2.36 0.58 -7.17
CA TYR A 166 -2.44 -0.35 -8.30
C TYR A 166 -2.36 -1.81 -7.85
N THR A 167 -1.38 -2.16 -7.01
CA THR A 167 -1.23 -3.53 -6.51
C THR A 167 -2.50 -3.98 -5.78
N SER A 168 -3.09 -3.09 -4.97
CA SER A 168 -4.29 -3.42 -4.20
C SER A 168 -5.54 -3.61 -5.06
N VAL A 169 -5.62 -2.96 -6.22
CA VAL A 169 -6.71 -3.20 -7.19
C VAL A 169 -6.62 -4.62 -7.75
N PHE A 170 -5.42 -5.12 -8.02
CA PHE A 170 -5.21 -6.44 -8.60
C PHE A 170 -5.13 -7.58 -7.57
N ASP A 171 -4.88 -7.28 -6.29
CA ASP A 171 -4.73 -8.30 -5.25
C ASP A 171 -5.61 -8.04 -4.02
N GLY A 172 -6.66 -8.83 -3.89
CA GLY A 172 -7.64 -8.72 -2.79
C GLY A 172 -7.12 -9.14 -1.41
N ARG A 173 -5.89 -9.69 -1.30
CA ARG A 173 -5.24 -10.00 -0.02
C ARG A 173 -4.83 -8.74 0.75
N ILE A 174 -4.64 -7.59 0.06
CA ILE A 174 -4.37 -6.30 0.70
C ILE A 174 -5.68 -5.75 1.28
N LYS A 175 -5.73 -5.54 2.59
CA LYS A 175 -6.93 -5.11 3.35
C LYS A 175 -6.88 -3.64 3.77
N ALA A 176 -5.70 -3.07 3.87
CA ALA A 176 -5.48 -1.67 4.19
C ALA A 176 -4.39 -1.06 3.31
N VAL A 177 -4.64 0.13 2.78
CA VAL A 177 -3.75 0.85 1.87
C VAL A 177 -3.43 2.23 2.44
N VAL A 178 -2.14 2.57 2.45
CA VAL A 178 -1.66 3.92 2.79
C VAL A 178 -0.90 4.47 1.60
N SER A 179 -1.45 5.48 0.94
CA SER A 179 -0.85 6.14 -0.21
C SER A 179 -0.48 7.58 0.13
N SER A 180 0.80 7.87 0.26
CA SER A 180 1.32 9.22 0.50
C SER A 180 1.83 9.82 -0.79
N CYS A 181 1.33 11.00 -1.16
CA CYS A 181 1.72 11.73 -2.39
C CYS A 181 1.74 10.80 -3.61
N GLY A 182 0.77 9.89 -3.72
CA GLY A 182 0.83 8.79 -4.68
C GLY A 182 -0.15 8.92 -5.84
N LEU A 183 -1.01 9.93 -5.86
CA LEU A 183 -2.05 10.05 -6.88
C LEU A 183 -2.45 11.49 -7.15
N ASP A 184 -2.88 11.72 -8.37
CA ASP A 184 -3.51 12.90 -8.90
C ASP A 184 -4.37 12.44 -10.09
N SER A 185 -5.42 13.19 -10.45
CA SER A 185 -6.12 12.89 -11.70
C SER A 185 -5.18 13.06 -12.89
N TYR A 186 -5.29 12.21 -13.88
CA TYR A 186 -4.54 12.38 -15.13
C TYR A 186 -4.81 13.74 -15.79
N LEU A 187 -5.99 14.30 -15.57
CA LEU A 187 -6.38 15.63 -16.09
C LEU A 187 -5.66 16.78 -15.36
N ASP A 188 -5.28 16.57 -14.11
CA ASP A 188 -4.69 17.60 -13.25
C ASP A 188 -3.16 17.50 -13.12
N TYR A 189 -2.59 16.33 -13.46
CA TYR A 189 -1.16 16.05 -13.29
C TYR A 189 -0.29 17.12 -13.98
N PHE A 190 0.56 17.80 -13.19
CA PHE A 190 1.30 19.00 -13.58
C PHE A 190 0.42 20.07 -14.25
N GLY A 191 -0.84 20.22 -13.81
CA GLY A 191 -1.78 21.19 -14.35
C GLY A 191 -2.25 20.90 -15.77
N GLY A 192 -2.15 19.64 -16.21
CA GLY A 192 -2.51 19.22 -17.57
C GLY A 192 -1.46 19.62 -18.62
N ASP A 193 -0.22 19.97 -18.22
CA ASP A 193 0.83 20.35 -19.18
C ASP A 193 1.10 19.18 -20.15
N GLU A 194 0.80 19.41 -21.43
CA GLU A 194 0.99 18.42 -22.49
C GLU A 194 2.42 17.88 -22.59
N LYS A 195 3.43 18.64 -22.14
CA LYS A 195 4.83 18.25 -22.20
C LYS A 195 5.13 17.04 -21.32
N VAL A 196 4.43 16.87 -20.19
CA VAL A 196 4.62 15.72 -19.30
C VAL A 196 4.03 14.45 -19.86
N TRP A 197 3.18 14.55 -20.91
CA TRP A 197 2.55 13.44 -21.62
C TRP A 197 3.28 13.06 -22.91
N MET A 198 4.39 13.73 -23.24
CA MET A 198 5.26 13.28 -24.33
C MET A 198 5.91 11.94 -24.00
N PRO A 199 6.28 11.11 -25.02
CA PRO A 199 7.00 9.85 -24.78
C PRO A 199 8.23 10.07 -23.86
N GLU A 200 8.42 9.13 -22.92
CA GLU A 200 9.49 9.14 -21.91
C GLU A 200 9.48 10.35 -20.97
N LYS A 201 8.30 10.96 -20.76
CA LYS A 201 8.07 12.04 -19.77
C LYS A 201 7.02 11.63 -18.75
N GLY A 202 7.05 12.22 -17.56
CA GLY A 202 6.05 11.95 -16.53
C GLY A 202 5.69 10.47 -16.41
N TRP A 203 4.39 10.15 -16.45
CA TRP A 203 3.88 8.78 -16.40
C TRP A 203 4.05 7.98 -17.69
N THR A 204 4.49 8.60 -18.80
CA THR A 204 4.66 7.93 -20.09
C THR A 204 6.02 7.27 -20.28
N GLN A 205 6.90 7.31 -19.27
CA GLN A 205 8.18 6.61 -19.30
C GLN A 205 7.97 5.09 -19.38
N THR A 206 8.87 4.39 -20.05
CA THR A 206 8.84 2.92 -20.16
C THR A 206 8.80 2.23 -18.78
N ARG A 207 9.44 2.81 -17.77
CA ARG A 207 9.36 2.32 -16.39
C ARG A 207 8.00 2.49 -15.74
N TYR A 208 7.07 3.24 -16.33
CA TYR A 208 5.70 3.42 -15.86
C TYR A 208 4.70 2.87 -16.89
N MET A 209 3.96 3.74 -17.59
CA MET A 209 2.88 3.37 -18.51
C MET A 209 3.05 4.07 -19.87
N PRO A 210 3.97 3.61 -20.74
CA PRO A 210 4.34 4.31 -21.97
C PRO A 210 3.18 4.56 -22.92
N LYS A 211 2.15 3.72 -22.91
CA LYS A 211 0.97 3.89 -23.76
C LYS A 211 0.12 5.11 -23.43
N LEU A 212 0.29 5.71 -22.23
CA LEU A 212 -0.37 6.97 -21.89
C LEU A 212 0.05 8.11 -22.84
N ALA A 213 1.23 8.06 -23.45
CA ALA A 213 1.63 9.04 -24.45
C ALA A 213 0.66 9.13 -25.66
N GLY A 214 -0.05 8.06 -25.96
CA GLY A 214 -1.08 8.03 -27.01
C GLY A 214 -2.34 8.84 -26.69
N TYR A 215 -2.53 9.24 -25.42
CA TYR A 215 -3.66 10.05 -24.96
C TYR A 215 -3.31 11.54 -24.80
N ARG A 216 -2.11 11.96 -25.15
CA ARG A 216 -1.74 13.38 -25.14
C ARG A 216 -2.78 14.19 -25.94
N ASN A 217 -3.20 15.35 -25.42
CA ASN A 217 -4.22 16.24 -25.95
C ASN A 217 -5.67 15.66 -25.95
N ARG A 218 -5.89 14.54 -25.29
CA ARG A 218 -7.21 13.89 -25.11
C ARG A 218 -7.19 13.00 -23.86
N LEU A 219 -6.73 13.58 -22.74
CA LEU A 219 -6.55 12.86 -21.48
C LEU A 219 -7.88 12.32 -20.93
N GLU A 220 -9.00 12.94 -21.27
CA GLU A 220 -10.35 12.51 -20.95
C GLU A 220 -10.74 11.16 -21.60
N GLU A 221 -10.01 10.72 -22.62
CA GLU A 221 -10.21 9.41 -23.23
C GLU A 221 -9.40 8.28 -22.55
N ILE A 222 -8.58 8.60 -21.55
CA ILE A 222 -7.90 7.57 -20.77
C ILE A 222 -8.97 6.71 -20.08
N PRO A 223 -8.98 5.38 -20.27
CA PRO A 223 -10.13 4.54 -19.91
C PRO A 223 -10.23 4.23 -18.41
N PHE A 224 -9.53 4.94 -17.55
CA PHE A 224 -9.60 4.90 -16.10
C PHE A 224 -8.81 6.05 -15.48
N ASP A 225 -9.18 6.45 -14.28
CA ASP A 225 -8.44 7.40 -13.46
C ASP A 225 -8.45 6.96 -11.98
N PHE A 226 -7.82 7.70 -11.11
CA PHE A 226 -7.66 7.31 -9.70
C PHE A 226 -8.97 7.23 -8.93
N HIS A 227 -10.01 7.96 -9.30
CA HIS A 227 -11.30 7.83 -8.62
C HIS A 227 -11.92 6.43 -8.80
N GLU A 228 -11.75 5.81 -9.98
CA GLU A 228 -12.20 4.43 -10.21
C GLU A 228 -11.29 3.43 -9.50
N LEU A 229 -9.97 3.68 -9.49
CA LEU A 229 -9.03 2.81 -8.78
C LEU A 229 -9.31 2.79 -7.27
N ILE A 230 -9.51 3.96 -6.65
CA ILE A 230 -9.85 4.07 -5.23
C ILE A 230 -11.24 3.51 -4.97
N GLY A 231 -12.23 3.78 -5.83
CA GLY A 231 -13.56 3.17 -5.75
C GLY A 231 -13.53 1.64 -5.80
N ALA A 232 -12.66 1.06 -6.65
CA ALA A 232 -12.48 -0.39 -6.75
C ALA A 232 -11.86 -1.03 -5.49
N LEU A 233 -11.30 -0.23 -4.58
CA LEU A 233 -10.82 -0.71 -3.29
C LEU A 233 -11.93 -0.88 -2.24
N ALA A 234 -13.11 -0.29 -2.45
CA ALA A 234 -14.20 -0.39 -1.50
C ALA A 234 -14.66 -1.86 -1.26
N PRO A 235 -14.98 -2.24 -0.04
CA PRO A 235 -14.99 -1.49 1.20
C PRO A 235 -13.70 -1.61 2.04
N ARG A 236 -12.53 -1.81 1.43
CA ARG A 236 -11.23 -1.91 2.11
C ARG A 236 -10.81 -0.54 2.68
N HIS A 237 -9.95 -0.56 3.70
CA HIS A 237 -9.48 0.67 4.31
C HIS A 237 -8.42 1.37 3.46
N VAL A 238 -8.62 2.64 3.19
CA VAL A 238 -7.68 3.48 2.42
C VAL A 238 -7.42 4.79 3.16
N LEU A 239 -6.15 5.09 3.37
CA LEU A 239 -5.67 6.38 3.84
C LEU A 239 -4.83 7.03 2.76
N ILE A 240 -5.27 8.18 2.28
CA ILE A 240 -4.55 9.01 1.30
C ILE A 240 -3.95 10.20 2.04
N ILE A 241 -2.67 10.47 1.82
CA ILE A 241 -1.97 11.64 2.35
C ILE A 241 -1.62 12.52 1.17
N ALA A 242 -2.24 13.71 1.13
CA ALA A 242 -2.11 14.69 0.06
C ALA A 242 -1.71 16.05 0.64
N PRO A 243 -0.40 16.34 0.78
CA PRO A 243 0.08 17.58 1.36
C PRO A 243 -0.39 18.81 0.59
N VAL A 244 -0.71 19.90 1.32
CA VAL A 244 -1.24 21.13 0.72
C VAL A 244 -0.23 21.88 -0.16
N ARG A 245 1.08 21.64 0.03
CA ARG A 245 2.15 22.28 -0.78
C ARG A 245 2.84 21.31 -1.74
N ASP A 246 2.24 20.14 -1.99
CA ASP A 246 2.80 19.21 -2.97
C ASP A 246 2.71 19.81 -4.38
N HIS A 247 3.88 20.06 -5.00
CA HIS A 247 3.96 20.59 -6.33
C HIS A 247 3.85 19.55 -7.45
N ASN A 248 3.92 18.25 -7.10
CA ASN A 248 3.72 17.14 -8.04
C ASN A 248 2.25 16.74 -8.17
N PHE A 249 1.55 16.71 -7.03
CA PHE A 249 0.18 16.21 -6.93
C PHE A 249 -0.67 17.19 -6.13
N LYS A 250 -1.78 17.65 -6.71
CA LYS A 250 -2.60 18.69 -6.11
C LYS A 250 -3.59 18.12 -5.09
N ALA A 251 -3.60 18.67 -3.88
CA ALA A 251 -4.52 18.27 -2.84
C ALA A 251 -6.00 18.36 -3.29
N GLU A 252 -6.37 19.45 -3.99
CA GLU A 252 -7.75 19.65 -4.49
C GLU A 252 -8.15 18.61 -5.54
N SER A 253 -7.20 18.09 -6.31
CA SER A 253 -7.47 16.98 -7.25
C SER A 253 -7.73 15.69 -6.50
N VAL A 254 -6.93 15.42 -5.44
CA VAL A 254 -7.14 14.28 -4.56
C VAL A 254 -8.52 14.34 -3.89
N ASP A 255 -8.97 15.53 -3.47
CA ASP A 255 -10.30 15.71 -2.89
C ASP A 255 -11.42 15.35 -3.88
N ARG A 256 -11.29 15.76 -5.15
CA ARG A 256 -12.24 15.37 -6.20
C ARG A 256 -12.25 13.86 -6.42
N ILE A 257 -11.06 13.23 -6.44
CA ILE A 257 -10.92 11.77 -6.54
C ILE A 257 -11.61 11.08 -5.36
N ALA A 258 -11.34 11.54 -4.14
CA ALA A 258 -11.91 10.96 -2.93
C ALA A 258 -13.42 11.15 -2.83
N ALA A 259 -13.94 12.32 -3.25
CA ALA A 259 -15.37 12.58 -3.29
C ALA A 259 -16.10 11.64 -4.28
N ALA A 260 -15.54 11.42 -5.47
CA ALA A 260 -16.10 10.50 -6.45
C ALA A 260 -16.03 9.04 -5.98
N ALA A 261 -14.87 8.58 -5.51
CA ALA A 261 -14.68 7.24 -4.97
C ALA A 261 -15.54 6.99 -3.72
N GLY A 262 -15.74 8.03 -2.89
CA GLY A 262 -16.55 7.99 -1.68
C GLY A 262 -18.00 7.57 -1.92
N GLN A 263 -18.55 7.85 -3.11
CA GLN A 263 -19.90 7.37 -3.49
C GLN A 263 -19.96 5.84 -3.48
N VAL A 264 -18.89 5.16 -3.94
CA VAL A 264 -18.79 3.70 -3.91
C VAL A 264 -18.69 3.20 -2.46
N TYR A 265 -17.88 3.85 -1.62
CA TYR A 265 -17.79 3.52 -0.20
C TYR A 265 -19.12 3.67 0.54
N HIS A 266 -19.91 4.70 0.20
CA HIS A 266 -21.27 4.87 0.72
C HIS A 266 -22.20 3.73 0.30
N LEU A 267 -22.13 3.27 -0.95
CA LEU A 267 -22.92 2.13 -1.44
C LEU A 267 -22.60 0.83 -0.68
N PHE A 268 -21.34 0.65 -0.26
CA PHE A 268 -20.93 -0.48 0.58
C PHE A 268 -21.22 -0.29 2.08
N GLY A 269 -21.77 0.88 2.49
CA GLY A 269 -22.08 1.19 3.90
C GLY A 269 -20.87 1.48 4.78
N HIS A 270 -19.72 1.82 4.20
CA HIS A 270 -18.46 2.04 4.90
C HIS A 270 -17.72 3.32 4.47
N PRO A 271 -18.38 4.49 4.47
CA PRO A 271 -17.75 5.75 4.04
C PRO A 271 -16.52 6.12 4.89
N GLU A 272 -16.49 5.74 6.15
CA GLU A 272 -15.41 6.02 7.09
C GLU A 272 -14.08 5.29 6.76
N ARG A 273 -14.10 4.33 5.84
CA ARG A 273 -12.91 3.57 5.46
C ARG A 273 -12.07 4.23 4.38
N LEU A 274 -12.57 5.28 3.74
CA LEU A 274 -11.79 6.14 2.86
C LEU A 274 -11.49 7.45 3.58
N ARG A 275 -10.22 7.70 3.87
CA ARG A 275 -9.76 8.89 4.56
C ARG A 275 -8.71 9.63 3.75
N VAL A 276 -8.77 10.96 3.79
CA VAL A 276 -7.77 11.85 3.21
C VAL A 276 -7.23 12.76 4.31
N GLU A 277 -5.90 12.93 4.35
CA GLU A 277 -5.20 13.82 5.27
C GLU A 277 -4.35 14.81 4.49
N HIS A 278 -4.39 16.08 4.89
CA HIS A 278 -3.68 17.19 4.23
C HIS A 278 -2.65 17.83 5.18
N PRO A 279 -1.46 17.22 5.35
CA PRO A 279 -0.42 17.84 6.15
C PRO A 279 0.13 19.11 5.46
N ASP A 280 0.51 20.10 6.28
CA ASP A 280 1.14 21.33 5.81
C ASP A 280 2.64 21.10 5.51
N CYS A 281 2.93 20.42 4.43
CA CYS A 281 4.29 20.16 3.95
C CYS A 281 4.32 20.08 2.42
N ASP A 282 5.52 20.00 1.87
CA ASP A 282 5.77 19.75 0.44
C ASP A 282 5.57 18.24 0.11
N HIS A 283 6.14 17.77 -1.00
CA HIS A 283 6.13 16.34 -1.41
C HIS A 283 6.88 15.46 -0.43
N ASP A 284 6.30 15.26 0.78
CA ASP A 284 6.91 14.52 1.88
C ASP A 284 5.92 13.57 2.59
N PHE A 285 6.44 12.72 3.46
CA PHE A 285 5.68 11.79 4.29
C PHE A 285 6.03 12.00 5.76
N PRO A 286 5.51 13.06 6.40
CA PRO A 286 5.89 13.43 7.74
C PRO A 286 5.53 12.35 8.76
N LYS A 287 6.23 12.38 9.89
CA LYS A 287 6.14 11.34 10.92
C LYS A 287 4.71 11.09 11.41
N GLU A 288 3.95 12.16 11.61
CA GLU A 288 2.56 12.11 12.10
C GLU A 288 1.67 11.33 11.13
N MET A 289 1.88 11.52 9.81
CA MET A 289 1.13 10.83 8.77
C MET A 289 1.55 9.36 8.64
N ARG A 290 2.86 9.06 8.84
CA ARG A 290 3.30 7.66 8.91
C ARG A 290 2.67 6.95 10.11
N GLN A 291 2.61 7.62 11.29
CA GLN A 291 1.96 7.07 12.48
C GLN A 291 0.48 6.79 12.24
N ALA A 292 -0.26 7.72 11.62
CA ALA A 292 -1.66 7.50 11.24
C ALA A 292 -1.84 6.26 10.34
N GLY A 293 -0.91 6.05 9.40
CA GLY A 293 -0.88 4.83 8.58
C GLY A 293 -0.62 3.55 9.39
N TYR A 294 0.28 3.60 10.37
CA TYR A 294 0.58 2.46 11.23
C TYR A 294 -0.57 2.12 12.17
N GLU A 295 -1.28 3.12 12.69
CA GLU A 295 -2.49 2.93 13.49
C GLU A 295 -3.62 2.30 12.70
N LEU A 296 -3.76 2.69 11.41
CA LEU A 296 -4.68 2.02 10.50
C LEU A 296 -4.34 0.53 10.38
N PHE A 297 -3.08 0.18 10.19
CA PHE A 297 -2.67 -1.23 10.12
C PHE A 297 -2.90 -1.97 11.44
N ASP A 298 -2.61 -1.35 12.59
CA ASP A 298 -2.91 -1.96 13.89
C ASP A 298 -4.39 -2.29 14.02
N THR A 299 -5.26 -1.35 13.62
CA THR A 299 -6.71 -1.54 13.66
C THR A 299 -7.19 -2.64 12.71
N VAL A 300 -6.70 -2.67 11.48
CA VAL A 300 -7.23 -3.57 10.44
C VAL A 300 -6.58 -4.95 10.47
N LEU A 301 -5.25 -5.01 10.65
CA LEU A 301 -4.50 -6.25 10.46
C LEU A 301 -4.31 -7.05 11.76
N ARG A 302 -4.25 -6.36 12.91
CA ARG A 302 -4.09 -7.01 14.22
C ARG A 302 -5.41 -7.37 14.87
N ALA A 303 -6.45 -6.51 14.77
CA ALA A 303 -7.76 -6.78 15.36
C ALA A 303 -8.48 -8.00 14.72
N ALA A 304 -8.18 -8.37 13.49
CA ALA A 304 -8.72 -9.56 12.83
C ALA A 304 -8.24 -10.90 13.43
N GLY A 305 -7.55 -10.89 14.58
CA GLY A 305 -7.10 -12.09 15.33
C GLY A 305 -7.61 -12.18 16.76
N GLY A 306 -8.42 -11.21 17.22
CA GLY A 306 -9.05 -11.21 18.54
C GLY A 306 -10.53 -11.57 18.41
N ASP A 307 -11.00 -12.58 19.15
CA ASP A 307 -12.36 -13.07 19.21
C ASP A 307 -13.43 -11.97 19.14
N ALA A 308 -14.40 -12.16 18.27
CA ALA A 308 -15.66 -11.41 18.20
C ALA A 308 -16.59 -11.64 19.42
N ARG A 309 -16.06 -11.95 20.61
CA ARG A 309 -16.84 -12.31 21.82
C ARG A 309 -16.81 -11.30 22.96
N SER A 310 -16.23 -10.11 22.81
CA SER A 310 -16.13 -9.17 23.93
C SER A 310 -16.85 -7.82 23.80
N ILE A 311 -17.66 -7.60 22.78
CA ILE A 311 -18.39 -6.32 22.60
C ILE A 311 -19.86 -6.38 23.12
N HIS A 312 -20.35 -7.52 23.60
CA HIS A 312 -21.74 -7.65 24.09
C HIS A 312 -21.92 -7.73 25.61
N ALA A 313 -20.89 -7.40 26.41
CA ALA A 313 -20.97 -7.52 27.89
C ALA A 313 -20.68 -6.21 28.64
N ARG A 314 -21.07 -5.04 28.11
CA ARG A 314 -21.13 -3.79 28.90
C ARG A 314 -22.36 -2.97 28.52
N GLY A 315 -23.54 -3.46 28.89
CA GLY A 315 -24.77 -2.71 28.62
C GLY A 315 -26.01 -3.29 29.31
N SER A 316 -25.89 -3.86 30.52
CA SER A 316 -27.06 -4.20 31.32
C SER A 316 -26.69 -4.36 32.77
N ASP A 317 -26.40 -3.24 33.44
CA ASP A 317 -26.50 -3.19 34.90
C ASP A 317 -26.57 -1.73 35.40
N ARG A 318 -27.73 -1.10 35.17
CA ARG A 318 -28.18 0.09 35.91
C ARG A 318 -29.68 0.22 35.80
N SER A 319 -30.44 -0.61 36.53
CA SER A 319 -31.75 -0.20 37.06
C SER A 319 -32.24 -1.32 37.99
N ASN A 320 -31.96 -1.18 39.27
CA ASN A 320 -32.83 -1.61 40.35
C ASN A 320 -32.14 -1.40 41.71
N ARG A 321 -32.30 -0.25 42.27
CA ARG A 321 -32.30 0.04 43.70
C ARG A 321 -32.95 1.40 43.85
N ASP A 322 -34.20 1.37 44.19
CA ASP A 322 -34.82 2.08 45.28
C ASP A 322 -36.33 1.84 45.25
N GLY A 323 -36.71 0.88 45.99
CA GLY A 323 -38.08 0.69 46.41
C GLY A 323 -38.05 0.33 47.88
N GLY A 324 -38.69 1.06 48.67
CA GLY A 324 -38.83 0.68 50.03
C GLY A 324 -39.36 1.80 50.92
N THR A 325 -40.63 1.56 51.29
CA THR A 325 -41.20 1.85 52.64
C THR A 325 -41.44 3.33 52.95
N GLU A 326 -42.49 3.71 53.53
CA GLU A 326 -43.49 3.23 54.49
C GLU A 326 -44.64 4.27 54.51
N ALA A 327 -45.85 3.92 54.49
CA ALA A 327 -46.74 3.52 55.59
C ALA A 327 -47.17 4.66 56.49
N ASN A 328 -48.46 4.78 56.57
CA ASN A 328 -49.26 5.15 57.77
C ASN A 328 -49.65 6.61 57.98
N SER A 329 -50.85 6.89 57.97
CA SER A 329 -51.89 6.83 58.96
C SER A 329 -52.89 8.00 58.81
N ARG A 330 -54.03 7.59 58.92
CA ARG A 330 -55.33 8.24 59.14
C ARG A 330 -55.34 9.44 60.13
N PRO A 331 -56.49 10.07 60.30
CA PRO A 331 -57.85 9.73 59.95
C PRO A 331 -58.46 10.53 58.83
#